data_e085e8ebe29667db66797a5c7e2e827b
#
_entry.id   e085e8ebe29667db66797a5c7e2e827b
#
_cell.length_a   1.000
_cell.length_b   1.000
_cell.length_c   1.000
_cell.angle_alpha   90.00
_cell.angle_beta   90.00
_cell.angle_gamma   90.00
#
_symmetry.space_group_name_H-M   'P 1'
#
loop_
_entity.id
_entity.type
_entity.pdbx_description
1 polymer ?
#
loop_
_entity_poly.entity_id
_entity_poly.type
_entity_poly.pdbx_seq_one_letter_code
_entity_poly.pdbx_strand_id
1 'polypeptide(L)'
;GSGIDAQGFKALMMAIEKYFPSPDFKECVGVDVSNGEHFTAKYNKDVSLSARVFKTIVDPFIGKYSLVKVCTGTLKPDSAIYNVGKETEEKSGKIYVLRGKSAIEVPELVAGDIGAMAKLSVTTTGDTIALKSAPILYHGPKISSPYTCMRYKIVNKGEEDKLSSGLSKLMEEDLTLKHVNDTANRQTLIYGIGYQQLEVVVSKLLDRYKVKIELSRPKVAFKETIRQKVEAAGRYKKQSGGHGQFGDVKMSFEPSGDLEKPYVFEETVFG
;
A
#
# COMPACT_ATOMS: atom_id res chain seq x y z
N GLY A 1 27.93 -9.71 18.72
CA GLY A 1 27.07 -10.01 19.85
C GLY A 1 26.00 -11.03 19.51
N SER A 2 25.36 -11.60 20.50
CA SER A 2 24.22 -12.52 20.33
C SER A 2 23.01 -11.96 21.05
N GLY A 3 21.89 -11.83 20.32
CA GLY A 3 20.62 -11.40 20.91
C GLY A 3 19.96 -12.48 21.78
N ILE A 4 20.29 -13.75 21.54
CA ILE A 4 19.75 -14.89 22.31
C ILE A 4 20.43 -14.98 23.69
N ASP A 5 21.76 -14.87 23.70
CA ASP A 5 22.58 -15.01 24.92
C ASP A 5 22.88 -13.65 25.58
N ALA A 6 22.30 -12.57 25.08
CA ALA A 6 22.55 -11.19 25.53
C ALA A 6 24.03 -10.76 25.52
N GLN A 7 24.90 -11.47 24.78
CA GLN A 7 26.31 -11.14 24.67
C GLN A 7 26.53 -9.84 23.90
N GLY A 8 27.25 -8.91 24.52
CA GLY A 8 27.50 -7.59 23.95
C GLY A 8 26.34 -6.61 24.04
N PHE A 9 25.19 -7.00 24.62
CA PHE A 9 24.01 -6.16 24.72
C PHE A 9 24.27 -4.86 25.50
N LYS A 10 24.98 -4.94 26.62
CA LYS A 10 25.34 -3.75 27.39
C LYS A 10 26.19 -2.77 26.59
N ALA A 11 27.17 -3.26 25.82
CA ALA A 11 27.99 -2.41 24.96
C ALA A 11 27.15 -1.74 23.84
N LEU A 12 26.18 -2.46 23.26
CA LEU A 12 25.27 -1.91 22.29
C LEU A 12 24.41 -0.80 22.89
N MET A 13 23.83 -1.01 24.08
CA MET A 13 23.01 0.00 24.76
C MET A 13 23.81 1.26 25.07
N MET A 14 25.05 1.11 25.57
CA MET A 14 25.95 2.23 25.82
C MET A 14 26.36 2.96 24.55
N ALA A 15 26.51 2.25 23.44
CA ALA A 15 26.77 2.87 22.13
C ALA A 15 25.56 3.67 21.63
N ILE A 16 24.34 3.14 21.79
CA ILE A 16 23.11 3.85 21.46
C ILE A 16 23.01 5.15 22.28
N GLU A 17 23.16 5.05 23.62
CA GLU A 17 23.10 6.21 24.51
C GLU A 17 24.14 7.28 24.16
N LYS A 18 25.36 6.87 23.80
CA LYS A 18 26.48 7.78 23.51
C LYS A 18 26.43 8.42 22.13
N TYR A 19 25.98 7.69 21.10
CA TYR A 19 26.16 8.08 19.71
C TYR A 19 24.83 8.39 18.98
N PHE A 20 23.68 7.98 19.50
CA PHE A 20 22.42 8.30 18.88
C PHE A 20 21.94 9.68 19.32
N PRO A 21 21.55 10.55 18.36
CA PRO A 21 21.09 11.88 18.70
C PRO A 21 19.71 11.86 19.36
N SER A 22 19.42 12.92 20.12
CA SER A 22 18.10 13.18 20.64
C SER A 22 17.08 13.50 19.51
N PRO A 23 15.77 13.41 19.77
CA PRO A 23 14.72 13.63 18.76
C PRO A 23 14.80 14.98 18.03
N ASP A 24 15.30 16.00 18.69
CA ASP A 24 15.40 17.38 18.19
C ASP A 24 16.61 17.60 17.24
N PHE A 25 17.51 16.64 17.13
CA PHE A 25 18.64 16.69 16.19
C PHE A 25 18.17 16.77 14.73
N LYS A 26 17.07 16.10 14.41
CA LYS A 26 16.49 16.13 13.05
C LYS A 26 15.16 16.84 13.05
N GLU A 27 15.11 17.97 12.36
CA GLU A 27 13.89 18.74 12.18
C GLU A 27 12.78 17.93 11.45
N CYS A 28 11.54 18.12 11.89
CA CYS A 28 10.37 17.71 11.13
C CYS A 28 9.87 18.92 10.34
N VAL A 29 10.04 18.86 9.01
CA VAL A 29 9.68 19.95 8.09
C VAL A 29 8.35 19.63 7.41
N GLY A 30 7.47 20.60 7.34
CA GLY A 30 6.15 20.52 6.72
C GLY A 30 5.66 21.88 6.23
N VAL A 31 4.38 21.96 5.98
CA VAL A 31 3.68 23.17 5.53
C VAL A 31 2.47 23.39 6.44
N ASP A 32 2.27 24.61 6.88
CA ASP A 32 1.01 25.03 7.48
C ASP A 32 -0.02 25.22 6.37
N VAL A 33 -1.02 24.35 6.35
CA VAL A 33 -2.02 24.31 5.26
C VAL A 33 -2.95 25.54 5.30
N SER A 34 -3.06 26.21 6.45
CA SER A 34 -3.93 27.38 6.59
C SER A 34 -3.42 28.62 5.85
N ASN A 35 -2.10 28.78 5.74
CA ASN A 35 -1.47 29.94 5.11
C ASN A 35 -0.46 29.58 4.00
N GLY A 36 -0.13 28.30 3.84
CA GLY A 36 0.84 27.81 2.86
C GLY A 36 2.31 28.03 3.24
N GLU A 37 2.59 28.50 4.47
CA GLU A 37 3.95 28.77 4.91
C GLU A 37 4.72 27.51 5.31
N HIS A 38 6.03 27.60 5.17
CA HIS A 38 6.94 26.56 5.63
C HIS A 38 6.92 26.43 7.15
N PHE A 39 6.75 25.21 7.64
CA PHE A 39 6.71 24.90 9.07
C PHE A 39 7.85 23.97 9.47
N THR A 40 8.54 24.32 10.56
CA THR A 40 9.57 23.47 11.18
C THR A 40 9.20 23.21 12.63
N ALA A 41 9.01 21.93 12.96
CA ALA A 41 8.70 21.52 14.32
C ALA A 41 9.92 21.68 15.24
N LYS A 42 9.71 22.32 16.39
CA LYS A 42 10.74 22.53 17.43
C LYS A 42 10.59 21.60 18.64
N TYR A 43 9.85 20.50 18.49
CA TYR A 43 9.57 19.53 19.55
C TYR A 43 9.09 20.15 20.88
N ASN A 44 8.29 21.21 20.78
CA ASN A 44 7.67 21.85 21.94
C ASN A 44 6.33 21.16 22.27
N LYS A 45 6.15 20.70 23.52
CA LYS A 45 4.95 20.03 24.01
C LYS A 45 3.76 21.00 24.27
N ASP A 46 4.04 22.30 24.45
CA ASP A 46 3.06 23.29 24.88
C ASP A 46 2.37 24.03 23.72
N VAL A 47 2.63 23.58 22.48
CA VAL A 47 1.98 24.11 21.27
C VAL A 47 0.97 23.10 20.71
N SER A 48 0.30 23.46 19.63
CA SER A 48 -0.67 22.59 18.95
C SER A 48 -0.07 21.26 18.53
N LEU A 49 -0.83 20.18 18.67
CA LEU A 49 -0.43 18.83 18.27
C LEU A 49 -0.17 18.75 16.76
N SER A 50 0.98 18.20 16.40
CA SER A 50 1.22 17.63 15.09
C SER A 50 2.11 16.39 15.19
N ALA A 51 1.77 15.34 14.44
CA ALA A 51 2.49 14.08 14.46
C ALA A 51 2.48 13.40 13.10
N ARG A 52 3.48 12.56 12.83
CA ARG A 52 3.62 11.79 11.60
C ARG A 52 3.36 10.33 11.86
N VAL A 53 2.52 9.71 11.03
CA VAL A 53 2.35 8.26 10.99
C VAL A 53 3.43 7.67 10.08
N PHE A 54 4.41 7.00 10.65
CA PHE A 54 5.55 6.52 9.89
C PHE A 54 5.49 5.03 9.57
N LYS A 55 4.62 4.27 10.25
CA LYS A 55 4.46 2.83 10.03
C LYS A 55 3.09 2.34 10.49
N THR A 56 2.56 1.35 9.80
CA THR A 56 1.40 0.55 10.23
C THR A 56 1.87 -0.86 10.57
N ILE A 57 1.38 -1.41 11.68
CA ILE A 57 1.56 -2.80 12.08
C ILE A 57 0.18 -3.41 12.25
N VAL A 58 -0.02 -4.60 11.72
CA VAL A 58 -1.27 -5.34 11.91
C VAL A 58 -1.02 -6.50 12.85
N ASP A 59 -1.56 -6.39 14.05
CA ASP A 59 -1.56 -7.44 15.05
C ASP A 59 -2.79 -8.34 14.87
N PRO A 60 -2.64 -9.68 14.87
CA PRO A 60 -3.77 -10.60 14.67
C PRO A 60 -4.87 -10.50 15.73
N PHE A 61 -4.53 -10.05 16.95
CA PHE A 61 -5.45 -10.03 18.11
C PHE A 61 -6.03 -8.62 18.35
N ILE A 62 -5.20 -7.59 18.26
CA ILE A 62 -5.60 -6.21 18.58
C ILE A 62 -6.07 -5.47 17.32
N GLY A 63 -5.61 -5.91 16.18
CA GLY A 63 -5.86 -5.29 14.89
C GLY A 63 -4.75 -4.32 14.47
N LYS A 64 -5.13 -3.17 13.92
CA LYS A 64 -4.20 -2.20 13.34
C LYS A 64 -3.64 -1.25 14.40
N TYR A 65 -2.31 -1.13 14.41
CA TYR A 65 -1.58 -0.06 15.09
C TYR A 65 -0.99 0.91 14.07
N SER A 66 -1.25 2.20 14.26
CA SER A 66 -0.57 3.28 13.54
C SER A 66 0.54 3.84 14.43
N LEU A 67 1.79 3.60 14.04
CA LEU A 67 2.96 4.12 14.77
C LEU A 67 3.17 5.58 14.41
N VAL A 68 3.26 6.42 15.43
CA VAL A 68 3.37 7.87 15.30
C VAL A 68 4.62 8.40 15.97
N LYS A 69 5.23 9.41 15.37
CA LYS A 69 6.19 10.30 16.01
C LYS A 69 5.50 11.65 16.24
N VAL A 70 5.38 12.04 17.49
CA VAL A 70 4.85 13.36 17.86
C VAL A 70 5.93 14.41 17.57
N CYS A 71 5.63 15.37 16.70
CA CYS A 71 6.59 16.43 16.32
C CYS A 71 6.38 17.69 17.14
N THR A 72 5.13 18.03 17.48
CA THR A 72 4.77 19.16 18.37
C THR A 72 3.57 18.80 19.23
N GLY A 73 3.43 19.49 20.34
CA GLY A 73 2.27 19.33 21.23
C GLY A 73 2.26 18.03 22.01
N THR A 74 1.07 17.64 22.42
CA THR A 74 0.82 16.44 23.22
C THR A 74 -0.38 15.68 22.66
N LEU A 75 -0.18 14.40 22.34
CA LEU A 75 -1.22 13.48 21.92
C LEU A 75 -1.81 12.80 23.16
N LYS A 76 -3.12 12.91 23.36
CA LYS A 76 -3.86 12.26 24.45
C LYS A 76 -4.78 11.17 23.93
N PRO A 77 -5.09 10.15 24.73
CA PRO A 77 -6.07 9.15 24.37
C PRO A 77 -7.46 9.80 24.23
N ASP A 78 -8.30 9.17 23.43
CA ASP A 78 -9.69 9.56 23.18
C ASP A 78 -9.90 11.02 22.74
N SER A 79 -8.86 11.68 22.23
CA SER A 79 -8.91 13.04 21.71
C SER A 79 -9.28 13.08 20.23
N ALA A 80 -9.91 14.17 19.79
CA ALA A 80 -10.12 14.42 18.37
C ALA A 80 -8.79 14.72 17.69
N ILE A 81 -8.53 14.05 16.58
CA ILE A 81 -7.38 14.24 15.72
C ILE A 81 -7.85 14.49 14.29
N TYR A 82 -7.11 15.27 13.54
CA TYR A 82 -7.40 15.60 12.15
C TYR A 82 -6.32 15.06 11.23
N ASN A 83 -6.70 14.18 10.31
CA ASN A 83 -5.83 13.73 9.24
C ASN A 83 -5.77 14.82 8.17
N VAL A 84 -4.65 15.52 8.10
CA VAL A 84 -4.51 16.73 7.28
C VAL A 84 -4.55 16.40 5.79
N GLY A 85 -3.88 15.33 5.37
CA GLY A 85 -3.82 14.95 3.96
C GLY A 85 -5.12 14.38 3.40
N LYS A 86 -5.99 13.82 4.27
CA LYS A 86 -7.29 13.25 3.89
C LYS A 86 -8.48 14.11 4.32
N GLU A 87 -8.21 15.24 4.95
CA GLU A 87 -9.22 16.20 5.42
C GLU A 87 -10.32 15.58 6.28
N THR A 88 -9.95 14.61 7.13
CA THR A 88 -10.89 13.79 7.89
C THR A 88 -10.57 13.82 9.38
N GLU A 89 -11.59 13.98 10.21
CA GLU A 89 -11.49 13.85 11.66
C GLU A 89 -11.64 12.39 12.10
N GLU A 90 -10.78 11.97 13.02
CA GLU A 90 -10.84 10.67 13.69
C GLU A 90 -10.66 10.87 15.19
N LYS A 91 -10.94 9.82 15.95
CA LYS A 91 -10.68 9.78 17.39
C LYS A 91 -9.42 8.95 17.66
N SER A 92 -8.48 9.46 18.46
CA SER A 92 -7.19 8.80 18.71
C SER A 92 -7.32 7.43 19.38
N GLY A 93 -8.40 7.15 20.09
CA GLY A 93 -8.56 5.95 20.89
C GLY A 93 -7.47 5.85 21.97
N LYS A 94 -7.16 4.63 22.39
CA LYS A 94 -6.06 4.37 23.32
C LYS A 94 -4.72 4.52 22.63
N ILE A 95 -3.74 5.02 23.38
CA ILE A 95 -2.37 5.21 22.92
C ILE A 95 -1.40 4.34 23.72
N TYR A 96 -0.34 3.87 23.06
CA TYR A 96 0.57 2.87 23.61
C TYR A 96 2.03 3.19 23.30
N VAL A 97 2.91 2.72 24.18
CA VAL A 97 4.33 2.53 23.88
C VAL A 97 4.59 1.05 23.66
N LEU A 98 5.19 0.71 22.51
CA LEU A 98 5.50 -0.68 22.19
C LEU A 98 6.86 -1.08 22.73
N ARG A 99 6.91 -2.17 23.50
CA ARG A 99 8.16 -2.79 24.01
C ARG A 99 8.20 -4.26 23.60
N GLY A 100 8.91 -4.54 22.51
CA GLY A 100 8.91 -5.87 21.91
C GLY A 100 7.49 -6.31 21.52
N LYS A 101 6.97 -7.37 22.17
CA LYS A 101 5.61 -7.88 21.93
C LYS A 101 4.55 -7.23 22.83
N SER A 102 4.94 -6.39 23.77
CA SER A 102 4.02 -5.77 24.73
C SER A 102 3.64 -4.37 24.31
N ALA A 103 2.34 -4.07 24.34
CA ALA A 103 1.79 -2.73 24.16
C ALA A 103 1.41 -2.18 25.55
N ILE A 104 2.10 -1.14 25.99
CA ILE A 104 1.88 -0.51 27.30
C ILE A 104 1.06 0.75 27.08
N GLU A 105 -0.15 0.78 27.64
CA GLU A 105 -1.02 1.95 27.57
C GLU A 105 -0.40 3.12 28.36
N VAL A 106 -0.41 4.31 27.77
CA VAL A 106 0.17 5.51 28.37
C VAL A 106 -0.87 6.64 28.38
N PRO A 107 -0.77 7.56 29.35
CA PRO A 107 -1.74 8.67 29.48
C PRO A 107 -1.53 9.76 28.42
N GLU A 108 -0.33 9.89 27.88
CA GLU A 108 0.00 10.87 26.85
C GLU A 108 1.28 10.49 26.10
N LEU A 109 1.45 11.05 24.89
CA LEU A 109 2.71 11.07 24.15
C LEU A 109 3.04 12.54 23.85
N VAL A 110 4.23 12.98 24.23
CA VAL A 110 4.67 14.36 24.05
C VAL A 110 5.58 14.51 22.83
N ALA A 111 5.82 15.73 22.42
CA ALA A 111 6.72 16.08 21.31
C ALA A 111 8.09 15.39 21.50
N GLY A 112 8.53 14.63 20.47
CA GLY A 112 9.71 13.78 20.48
C GLY A 112 9.43 12.29 20.71
N ASP A 113 8.30 11.94 21.32
CA ASP A 113 7.93 10.56 21.58
C ASP A 113 7.53 9.79 20.33
N ILE A 114 7.76 8.50 20.40
CA ILE A 114 7.23 7.50 19.46
C ILE A 114 6.26 6.60 20.21
N GLY A 115 5.05 6.49 19.68
CA GLY A 115 4.03 5.61 20.24
C GLY A 115 3.16 5.00 19.16
N ALA A 116 2.08 4.35 19.58
CA ALA A 116 1.14 3.68 18.70
C ALA A 116 -0.30 4.09 19.05
N MET A 117 -1.11 4.29 18.04
CA MET A 117 -2.57 4.44 18.15
C MET A 117 -3.25 3.20 17.58
N ALA A 118 -4.21 2.67 18.28
CA ALA A 118 -4.99 1.52 17.81
C ALA A 118 -6.24 1.96 17.03
N LYS A 119 -6.64 1.13 16.06
CA LYS A 119 -7.97 1.17 15.43
C LYS A 119 -8.29 2.43 14.63
N LEU A 120 -7.31 3.16 14.12
CA LEU A 120 -7.58 4.24 13.16
C LEU A 120 -8.09 3.64 11.85
N SER A 121 -9.21 4.17 11.34
CA SER A 121 -9.89 3.64 10.15
C SER A 121 -9.38 4.26 8.86
N VAL A 122 -9.15 5.57 8.86
CA VAL A 122 -8.77 6.35 7.68
C VAL A 122 -7.27 6.59 7.62
N THR A 123 -6.64 6.83 8.78
CA THR A 123 -5.21 7.17 8.87
C THR A 123 -4.31 5.98 8.54
N THR A 124 -3.34 6.21 7.65
CA THR A 124 -2.40 5.22 7.13
C THR A 124 -0.95 5.71 7.23
N THR A 125 0.00 4.83 6.93
CA THR A 125 1.43 5.19 6.88
C THR A 125 1.70 6.32 5.89
N GLY A 126 2.42 7.34 6.33
CA GLY A 126 2.74 8.55 5.56
C GLY A 126 1.84 9.73 5.88
N ASP A 127 0.69 9.50 6.51
CA ASP A 127 -0.25 10.57 6.88
C ASP A 127 0.29 11.45 8.01
N THR A 128 -0.20 12.67 8.05
CA THR A 128 0.01 13.62 9.14
C THR A 128 -1.29 13.80 9.92
N ILE A 129 -1.18 13.76 11.24
CA ILE A 129 -2.26 14.10 12.16
C ILE A 129 -1.92 15.39 12.91
N ALA A 130 -2.91 16.26 13.04
CA ALA A 130 -2.78 17.56 13.70
C ALA A 130 -4.10 17.92 14.40
N LEU A 131 -4.18 19.13 14.94
CA LEU A 131 -5.47 19.75 15.29
C LEU A 131 -6.05 20.41 14.02
N LYS A 132 -7.34 20.38 13.84
CA LYS A 132 -8.03 21.04 12.72
C LYS A 132 -7.83 22.56 12.72
N SER A 133 -7.66 23.15 13.89
CA SER A 133 -7.39 24.58 14.07
C SER A 133 -5.95 25.00 13.74
N ALA A 134 -5.02 24.04 13.61
CA ALA A 134 -3.62 24.25 13.27
C ALA A 134 -3.13 23.10 12.37
N PRO A 135 -3.56 23.05 11.10
CA PRO A 135 -3.33 21.92 10.21
C PRO A 135 -1.93 21.97 9.60
N ILE A 136 -0.99 21.27 10.17
CA ILE A 136 0.36 21.10 9.65
C ILE A 136 0.42 19.82 8.82
N LEU A 137 0.95 19.89 7.59
CA LEU A 137 1.18 18.75 6.71
C LEU A 137 2.67 18.47 6.57
N TYR A 138 3.13 17.33 7.05
CA TYR A 138 4.50 16.87 6.85
C TYR A 138 4.64 16.09 5.56
N HIS A 139 5.80 16.23 4.91
CA HIS A 139 6.11 15.41 3.74
C HIS A 139 6.22 13.93 4.13
N GLY A 140 5.42 13.10 3.49
CA GLY A 140 5.47 11.65 3.64
C GLY A 140 6.77 11.04 3.08
N PRO A 141 7.09 9.79 3.44
CA PRO A 141 8.22 9.09 2.85
C PRO A 141 7.97 8.83 1.37
N LYS A 142 9.03 8.92 0.55
CA LYS A 142 8.98 8.46 -0.84
C LYS A 142 8.95 6.92 -0.85
N ILE A 143 7.83 6.35 -1.22
CA ILE A 143 7.66 4.90 -1.33
C ILE A 143 8.14 4.47 -2.71
N SER A 144 9.03 3.48 -2.76
CA SER A 144 9.50 2.90 -4.01
C SER A 144 8.38 2.14 -4.71
N SER A 145 8.23 2.39 -6.02
CA SER A 145 7.31 1.60 -6.82
C SER A 145 7.80 0.15 -6.93
N PRO A 146 6.93 -0.84 -6.81
CA PRO A 146 7.31 -2.23 -6.99
C PRO A 146 7.66 -2.50 -8.46
N TYR A 147 8.79 -3.16 -8.69
CA TYR A 147 9.32 -3.48 -10.03
C TYR A 147 9.45 -4.98 -10.31
N THR A 148 9.20 -5.82 -9.31
CA THR A 148 9.17 -7.28 -9.44
C THR A 148 7.76 -7.77 -9.26
N CYS A 149 7.33 -8.73 -10.07
CA CYS A 149 6.04 -9.38 -9.87
C CYS A 149 6.11 -10.89 -10.00
N MET A 150 5.26 -11.57 -9.27
CA MET A 150 5.04 -13.01 -9.36
C MET A 150 3.55 -13.28 -9.45
N ARG A 151 3.22 -14.29 -10.24
CA ARG A 151 1.90 -14.90 -10.23
C ARG A 151 1.78 -15.76 -8.98
N TYR A 152 0.65 -15.71 -8.31
CA TYR A 152 0.36 -16.63 -7.21
C TYR A 152 -0.90 -17.44 -7.45
N LYS A 153 -0.97 -18.58 -6.78
CA LYS A 153 -2.17 -19.43 -6.71
C LYS A 153 -2.38 -19.86 -5.27
N ILE A 154 -3.63 -19.90 -4.86
CA ILE A 154 -4.02 -20.51 -3.59
C ILE A 154 -3.92 -22.04 -3.71
N VAL A 155 -3.41 -22.69 -2.67
CA VAL A 155 -3.25 -24.14 -2.65
C VAL A 155 -4.56 -24.80 -2.25
N ASN A 156 -5.21 -24.31 -1.20
CA ASN A 156 -6.45 -24.85 -0.68
C ASN A 156 -7.64 -24.04 -1.17
N LYS A 157 -8.56 -24.66 -1.86
CA LYS A 157 -9.82 -24.02 -2.29
C LYS A 157 -10.67 -23.65 -1.08
N GLY A 158 -11.37 -22.51 -1.16
CA GLY A 158 -12.25 -22.02 -0.10
C GLY A 158 -11.56 -21.11 0.93
N GLU A 159 -10.27 -20.78 0.72
CA GLU A 159 -9.54 -19.82 1.57
C GLU A 159 -9.37 -18.43 0.91
N GLU A 160 -10.12 -18.14 -0.17
CA GLU A 160 -10.00 -16.92 -0.98
C GLU A 160 -10.25 -15.66 -0.15
N ASP A 161 -11.25 -15.67 0.73
CA ASP A 161 -11.58 -14.53 1.59
C ASP A 161 -10.49 -14.28 2.64
N LYS A 162 -9.93 -15.33 3.22
CA LYS A 162 -8.79 -15.23 4.15
C LYS A 162 -7.56 -14.68 3.44
N LEU A 163 -7.31 -15.14 2.20
CA LEU A 163 -6.21 -14.64 1.38
C LEU A 163 -6.37 -13.15 1.09
N SER A 164 -7.54 -12.74 0.62
CA SER A 164 -7.86 -11.34 0.31
C SER A 164 -7.66 -10.44 1.54
N SER A 165 -8.21 -10.84 2.69
CA SER A 165 -8.02 -10.13 3.95
C SER A 165 -6.56 -10.08 4.38
N GLY A 166 -5.84 -11.21 4.28
CA GLY A 166 -4.42 -11.28 4.62
C GLY A 166 -3.54 -10.39 3.74
N LEU A 167 -3.75 -10.43 2.42
CA LEU A 167 -3.02 -9.56 1.48
C LEU A 167 -3.30 -8.08 1.73
N SER A 168 -4.57 -7.69 1.95
CA SER A 168 -4.93 -6.31 2.26
C SER A 168 -4.19 -5.80 3.49
N LYS A 169 -4.14 -6.59 4.56
CA LYS A 169 -3.43 -6.25 5.78
C LYS A 169 -1.91 -6.16 5.59
N LEU A 170 -1.32 -7.06 4.79
CA LEU A 170 0.10 -6.98 4.47
C LEU A 170 0.45 -5.76 3.61
N MET A 171 -0.43 -5.33 2.71
CA MET A 171 -0.28 -4.10 1.93
C MET A 171 -0.43 -2.83 2.80
N GLU A 172 -1.21 -2.88 3.89
CA GLU A 172 -1.24 -1.79 4.87
C GLU A 172 0.08 -1.69 5.67
N GLU A 173 0.73 -2.83 5.96
CA GLU A 173 2.04 -2.86 6.63
C GLU A 173 3.18 -2.43 5.71
N ASP A 174 3.12 -2.79 4.44
CA ASP A 174 4.17 -2.57 3.44
C ASP A 174 3.59 -1.96 2.16
N LEU A 175 3.75 -0.65 2.03
CA LEU A 175 3.25 0.14 0.91
C LEU A 175 3.96 -0.15 -0.42
N THR A 176 5.05 -0.92 -0.42
CA THR A 176 5.73 -1.36 -1.64
C THR A 176 5.09 -2.61 -2.25
N LEU A 177 4.15 -3.23 -1.55
CA LEU A 177 3.38 -4.36 -2.07
C LEU A 177 2.16 -3.88 -2.85
N LYS A 178 1.87 -4.57 -3.96
CA LYS A 178 0.67 -4.32 -4.76
C LYS A 178 0.08 -5.62 -5.25
N HIS A 179 -1.22 -5.76 -5.18
CA HIS A 179 -1.98 -6.87 -5.73
C HIS A 179 -2.70 -6.43 -7.00
N VAL A 180 -2.65 -7.24 -8.06
CA VAL A 180 -3.30 -6.96 -9.34
C VAL A 180 -3.99 -8.23 -9.85
N ASN A 181 -5.25 -8.08 -10.22
CA ASN A 181 -5.97 -9.12 -10.96
C ASN A 181 -5.83 -8.83 -12.47
N ASP A 182 -4.95 -9.58 -13.14
CA ASP A 182 -4.74 -9.49 -14.58
C ASP A 182 -5.77 -10.36 -15.32
N THR A 183 -6.89 -9.74 -15.64
CA THR A 183 -8.01 -10.41 -16.32
C THR A 183 -7.66 -10.85 -17.75
N ALA A 184 -6.79 -10.10 -18.43
CA ALA A 184 -6.38 -10.38 -19.82
C ALA A 184 -5.66 -11.75 -19.90
N ASN A 185 -4.80 -12.06 -18.95
CA ASN A 185 -4.04 -13.32 -18.90
C ASN A 185 -4.64 -14.34 -17.91
N ARG A 186 -5.77 -14.03 -17.29
CA ARG A 186 -6.44 -14.85 -16.27
C ARG A 186 -5.47 -15.30 -15.19
N GLN A 187 -4.82 -14.34 -14.54
CA GLN A 187 -3.87 -14.56 -13.47
C GLN A 187 -3.96 -13.49 -12.40
N THR A 188 -3.56 -13.84 -11.20
CA THR A 188 -3.41 -12.91 -10.09
C THR A 188 -1.93 -12.69 -9.81
N LEU A 189 -1.54 -11.43 -9.68
CA LEU A 189 -0.17 -11.00 -9.52
C LEU A 189 0.03 -10.29 -8.17
N ILE A 190 1.17 -10.54 -7.57
CA ILE A 190 1.68 -9.77 -6.45
C ILE A 190 2.97 -9.08 -6.87
N TYR A 191 3.05 -7.78 -6.63
CA TYR A 191 4.20 -6.95 -6.92
C TYR A 191 4.92 -6.59 -5.63
N GLY A 192 6.24 -6.48 -5.72
CA GLY A 192 7.13 -6.05 -4.64
C GLY A 192 8.44 -5.52 -5.19
N ILE A 193 9.33 -5.09 -4.30
CA ILE A 193 10.65 -4.55 -4.64
C ILE A 193 11.71 -5.65 -4.86
N GLY A 194 11.39 -6.91 -4.58
CA GLY A 194 12.31 -8.02 -4.77
C GLY A 194 11.67 -9.36 -4.50
N TYR A 195 12.31 -10.42 -5.03
CA TYR A 195 11.82 -11.79 -4.91
C TYR A 195 11.75 -12.26 -3.45
N GLN A 196 12.78 -11.98 -2.66
CA GLN A 196 12.80 -12.35 -1.24
C GLN A 196 11.67 -11.69 -0.44
N GLN A 197 11.30 -10.45 -0.75
CA GLN A 197 10.15 -9.81 -0.13
C GLN A 197 8.86 -10.60 -0.40
N LEU A 198 8.66 -11.07 -1.63
CA LEU A 198 7.49 -11.86 -1.99
C LEU A 198 7.48 -13.23 -1.29
N GLU A 199 8.62 -13.86 -1.09
CA GLU A 199 8.75 -15.09 -0.28
C GLU A 199 8.41 -14.84 1.20
N VAL A 200 8.82 -13.69 1.75
CA VAL A 200 8.42 -13.29 3.11
C VAL A 200 6.90 -13.07 3.20
N VAL A 201 6.27 -12.52 2.16
CA VAL A 201 4.80 -12.39 2.12
C VAL A 201 4.13 -13.77 2.16
N VAL A 202 4.64 -14.77 1.40
CA VAL A 202 4.15 -16.15 1.45
C VAL A 202 4.25 -16.72 2.86
N SER A 203 5.41 -16.56 3.51
CA SER A 203 5.62 -17.02 4.89
C SER A 203 4.67 -16.33 5.87
N LYS A 204 4.49 -15.02 5.77
CA LYS A 204 3.55 -14.26 6.61
C LYS A 204 2.09 -14.68 6.42
N LEU A 205 1.68 -14.96 5.17
CA LEU A 205 0.33 -15.46 4.89
C LEU A 205 0.10 -16.81 5.53
N LEU A 206 1.07 -17.71 5.45
CA LEU A 206 1.00 -19.03 6.09
C LEU A 206 0.99 -18.91 7.62
N ASP A 207 1.93 -18.14 8.19
CA ASP A 207 2.13 -18.08 9.64
C ASP A 207 1.00 -17.36 10.37
N ARG A 208 0.59 -16.19 9.85
CA ARG A 208 -0.39 -15.33 10.51
C ARG A 208 -1.84 -15.62 10.11
N TYR A 209 -2.09 -15.94 8.83
CA TYR A 209 -3.45 -16.09 8.29
C TYR A 209 -3.80 -17.53 7.97
N LYS A 210 -2.83 -18.47 8.10
CA LYS A 210 -2.99 -19.90 7.81
C LYS A 210 -3.43 -20.16 6.36
N VAL A 211 -2.99 -19.34 5.43
CA VAL A 211 -3.27 -19.46 4.00
C VAL A 211 -1.97 -19.79 3.27
N LYS A 212 -2.00 -20.85 2.49
CA LYS A 212 -0.87 -21.28 1.67
C LYS A 212 -1.06 -20.84 0.22
N ILE A 213 -0.10 -20.11 -0.29
CA ILE A 213 -0.02 -19.76 -1.71
C ILE A 213 1.29 -20.25 -2.33
N GLU A 214 1.29 -20.45 -3.63
CA GLU A 214 2.48 -20.80 -4.42
C GLU A 214 2.77 -19.69 -5.42
N LEU A 215 4.03 -19.26 -5.47
CA LEU A 215 4.52 -18.29 -6.45
C LEU A 215 4.98 -18.99 -7.72
N SER A 216 4.71 -18.38 -8.85
CA SER A 216 5.19 -18.84 -10.17
C SER A 216 5.47 -17.63 -11.07
N ARG A 217 6.22 -17.84 -12.15
CA ARG A 217 6.47 -16.78 -13.13
C ARG A 217 5.16 -16.29 -13.74
N PRO A 218 4.98 -14.96 -13.91
CA PRO A 218 3.81 -14.42 -14.55
C PRO A 218 3.75 -14.83 -16.03
N LYS A 219 2.54 -14.95 -16.55
CA LYS A 219 2.33 -15.06 -17.99
C LYS A 219 2.57 -13.69 -18.60
N VAL A 220 3.32 -13.66 -19.69
CA VAL A 220 3.54 -12.45 -20.49
C VAL A 220 2.41 -12.33 -21.51
N ALA A 221 1.78 -11.16 -21.55
CA ALA A 221 0.77 -10.85 -22.56
C ALA A 221 1.46 -10.61 -23.90
N PHE A 222 1.33 -11.55 -24.81
CA PHE A 222 1.69 -11.34 -26.20
C PHE A 222 0.47 -10.78 -26.93
N LYS A 223 0.69 -9.74 -27.72
CA LYS A 223 -0.30 -9.20 -28.65
C LYS A 223 0.13 -9.52 -30.05
N GLU A 224 -0.79 -10.00 -30.85
CA GLU A 224 -0.57 -10.20 -32.26
C GLU A 224 -0.69 -8.87 -32.99
N THR A 225 0.07 -8.71 -34.05
CA THR A 225 -0.02 -7.57 -34.96
C THR A 225 0.16 -8.03 -36.40
N ILE A 226 -0.52 -7.36 -37.31
CA ILE A 226 -0.30 -7.54 -38.73
C ILE A 226 0.79 -6.59 -39.20
N ARG A 227 1.64 -7.04 -40.14
CA ARG A 227 2.81 -6.28 -40.64
C ARG A 227 2.58 -5.70 -42.03
N GLN A 228 1.59 -6.20 -42.74
CA GLN A 228 1.24 -5.79 -44.11
C GLN A 228 -0.25 -5.80 -44.33
N LYS A 229 -0.72 -5.10 -45.33
CA LYS A 229 -2.10 -5.13 -45.75
C LYS A 229 -2.50 -6.52 -46.23
N VAL A 230 -3.63 -7.02 -45.71
CA VAL A 230 -4.21 -8.32 -46.09
C VAL A 230 -5.71 -8.20 -46.26
N GLU A 231 -6.25 -8.94 -47.20
CA GLU A 231 -7.70 -9.06 -47.42
C GLU A 231 -8.16 -10.40 -46.86
N ALA A 232 -9.26 -10.39 -46.13
CA ALA A 232 -9.90 -11.58 -45.60
C ALA A 232 -11.42 -11.55 -45.85
N ALA A 233 -11.97 -12.69 -46.14
CA ALA A 233 -13.41 -12.89 -46.26
C ALA A 233 -13.89 -13.85 -45.17
N GLY A 234 -14.97 -13.48 -44.49
CA GLY A 234 -15.62 -14.32 -43.46
C GLY A 234 -17.09 -14.54 -43.88
N ARG A 235 -17.46 -15.82 -44.00
CA ARG A 235 -18.83 -16.20 -44.27
C ARG A 235 -19.40 -17.01 -43.11
N TYR A 236 -20.48 -16.54 -42.56
CA TYR A 236 -21.23 -17.24 -41.52
C TYR A 236 -22.60 -17.66 -42.03
N LYS A 237 -22.86 -18.95 -41.99
CA LYS A 237 -24.18 -19.49 -42.35
C LYS A 237 -24.56 -20.53 -41.30
N LYS A 238 -25.64 -20.25 -40.58
CA LYS A 238 -26.21 -21.19 -39.59
C LYS A 238 -27.70 -21.30 -39.85
N GLN A 239 -28.16 -22.52 -40.14
CA GLN A 239 -29.57 -22.81 -40.34
C GLN A 239 -29.95 -24.01 -39.47
N SER A 240 -30.74 -23.77 -38.43
CA SER A 240 -31.27 -24.80 -37.54
C SER A 240 -32.75 -24.49 -37.30
N GLY A 241 -33.65 -24.90 -38.26
CA GLY A 241 -35.08 -24.76 -38.16
C GLY A 241 -35.56 -23.30 -38.26
N GLY A 242 -36.50 -22.99 -39.18
CA GLY A 242 -37.13 -21.67 -39.30
C GLY A 242 -36.23 -20.59 -39.90
N HIS A 243 -35.90 -19.56 -39.12
CA HIS A 243 -35.04 -18.45 -39.61
C HIS A 243 -33.56 -18.75 -39.52
N GLY A 244 -32.86 -18.77 -40.65
CA GLY A 244 -31.42 -18.93 -40.71
C GLY A 244 -30.65 -17.63 -40.46
N GLN A 245 -29.43 -17.72 -39.92
CA GLN A 245 -28.49 -16.60 -39.79
C GLN A 245 -27.48 -16.66 -40.94
N PHE A 246 -27.33 -15.53 -41.64
CA PHE A 246 -26.36 -15.40 -42.74
C PHE A 246 -25.59 -14.10 -42.62
N GLY A 247 -24.29 -14.16 -42.79
CA GLY A 247 -23.41 -13.02 -42.92
C GLY A 247 -22.25 -13.34 -43.83
N ASP A 248 -21.94 -12.47 -44.75
CA ASP A 248 -20.78 -12.56 -45.65
C ASP A 248 -20.08 -11.22 -45.63
N VAL A 249 -18.85 -11.19 -45.11
CA VAL A 249 -18.08 -9.96 -44.92
C VAL A 249 -16.75 -10.10 -45.59
N LYS A 250 -16.36 -9.11 -46.39
CA LYS A 250 -15.01 -8.95 -46.92
C LYS A 250 -14.38 -7.73 -46.27
N MET A 251 -13.20 -7.90 -45.71
CA MET A 251 -12.49 -6.86 -45.00
C MET A 251 -11.02 -6.80 -45.40
N SER A 252 -10.50 -5.59 -45.45
CA SER A 252 -9.06 -5.32 -45.56
C SER A 252 -8.51 -4.92 -44.19
N PHE A 253 -7.42 -5.53 -43.80
CA PHE A 253 -6.74 -5.23 -42.56
C PHE A 253 -5.35 -4.68 -42.88
N GLU A 254 -4.97 -3.56 -42.26
CA GLU A 254 -3.65 -2.96 -42.42
C GLU A 254 -3.16 -2.34 -41.11
N PRO A 255 -1.84 -2.18 -40.88
CA PRO A 255 -1.33 -1.45 -39.73
C PRO A 255 -1.83 0.00 -39.74
N SER A 256 -2.46 0.46 -38.69
CA SER A 256 -2.98 1.82 -38.59
C SER A 256 -1.90 2.90 -38.46
N GLY A 257 -0.71 2.52 -38.00
CA GLY A 257 0.36 3.47 -37.64
C GLY A 257 0.10 4.25 -36.36
N ASP A 258 -1.09 4.14 -35.77
CA ASP A 258 -1.50 4.82 -34.56
C ASP A 258 -1.32 3.86 -33.36
N LEU A 259 -0.35 4.16 -32.47
CA LEU A 259 -0.07 3.37 -31.28
C LEU A 259 -1.00 3.67 -30.11
N GLU A 260 -1.74 4.79 -30.16
CA GLU A 260 -2.63 5.20 -29.10
C GLU A 260 -4.03 4.57 -29.22
N LYS A 261 -4.43 4.24 -30.44
CA LYS A 261 -5.74 3.61 -30.69
C LYS A 261 -5.58 2.11 -30.91
N PRO A 262 -6.38 1.26 -30.26
CA PRO A 262 -6.33 -0.18 -30.41
C PRO A 262 -6.71 -0.64 -31.81
N TYR A 263 -7.58 0.08 -32.50
CA TYR A 263 -7.96 -0.12 -33.90
C TYR A 263 -8.62 1.13 -34.45
N VAL A 264 -8.60 1.28 -35.78
CA VAL A 264 -9.39 2.23 -36.55
C VAL A 264 -10.30 1.41 -37.47
N PHE A 265 -11.57 1.73 -37.50
CA PHE A 265 -12.56 1.07 -38.38
C PHE A 265 -13.08 2.06 -39.42
N GLU A 266 -13.01 1.65 -40.68
CA GLU A 266 -13.54 2.39 -41.81
C GLU A 266 -14.53 1.50 -42.56
N GLU A 267 -15.64 2.09 -43.01
CA GLU A 267 -16.69 1.42 -43.79
C GLU A 267 -16.71 1.97 -45.22
N THR A 268 -16.69 1.06 -46.19
CA THR A 268 -16.74 1.39 -47.60
C THR A 268 -17.93 0.74 -48.31
N VAL A 269 -18.95 0.30 -47.55
CA VAL A 269 -20.12 -0.34 -48.09
C VAL A 269 -21.08 0.72 -48.67
N PHE A 270 -21.39 0.59 -49.92
CA PHE A 270 -22.38 1.41 -50.62
C PHE A 270 -23.65 0.59 -50.83
N GLY A 271 -24.82 1.08 -50.38
CA GLY A 271 -26.09 0.44 -50.58
C GLY A 271 -27.19 1.07 -49.80
#